data_de0f721ed760b54f26e3e045d19c1783
#
_entry.id   de0f721ed760b54f26e3e045d19c1783
#
_cell.length_a   1.000
_cell.length_b   1.000
_cell.length_c   1.000
_cell.angle_alpha   90.00
_cell.angle_beta   90.00
_cell.angle_gamma   90.00
#
_symmetry.space_group_name_H-M   'P 1'
#
loop_
_entity.id
_entity.type
_entity.pdbx_description
1 polymer ?
#
loop_
_entity_poly.entity_id
_entity_poly.type
_entity_poly.pdbx_seq_one_letter_code
_entity_poly.pdbx_strand_id
1 'polypeptide(L)'
;MQIPQSYILTTKYLNRVFDKTVATYKYYWFLGILDLCVKHGKTRMNVWDIMITMVANAWYPVIYFRLSFGKSESLYEAIWALQKEYNIPINISIRDLTDLLHELVQKADVRKRLNFLQMNVPFRFLRPWIDTSDDRQTVVRSQSFENGCLYKLEKHEAVSYTHLRAHETELHL
;
A
#
# COMPACT_ATOMS: atom_id res chain seq x y z
N MET A 1 10.14 13.31 8.67
CA MET A 1 10.34 12.08 9.47
C MET A 1 11.57 11.38 8.92
N GLN A 2 12.58 11.06 9.73
CA GLN A 2 13.74 10.31 9.26
C GLN A 2 13.64 8.88 9.81
N ILE A 3 13.78 7.91 8.91
CA ILE A 3 13.88 6.50 9.30
C ILE A 3 15.28 6.25 9.85
N PRO A 4 15.44 5.47 10.93
CA PRO A 4 16.76 5.14 11.46
C PRO A 4 17.68 4.59 10.37
N GLN A 5 18.92 5.03 10.35
CA GLN A 5 19.91 4.53 9.40
C GLN A 5 20.26 3.08 9.74
N SER A 6 20.31 2.26 8.71
CA SER A 6 20.79 0.88 8.80
C SER A 6 22.16 0.78 8.15
N TYR A 7 23.09 0.06 8.78
CA TYR A 7 24.40 -0.24 8.18
C TYR A 7 24.30 -1.23 7.02
N ILE A 8 23.19 -1.95 6.94
CA ILE A 8 22.96 -3.01 5.94
C ILE A 8 22.10 -2.50 4.77
N LEU A 9 21.20 -1.55 5.04
CA LEU A 9 20.22 -1.06 4.06
C LEU A 9 20.30 0.44 3.87
N THR A 10 20.36 0.86 2.62
CA THR A 10 20.25 2.28 2.28
C THR A 10 18.81 2.76 2.44
N THR A 11 18.53 3.49 3.51
CA THR A 11 17.20 4.07 3.80
C THR A 11 16.96 5.39 3.05
N LYS A 12 17.94 5.90 2.29
CA LYS A 12 17.90 7.17 1.57
C LYS A 12 16.64 7.34 0.71
N TYR A 13 16.35 6.35 -0.10
CA TYR A 13 15.19 6.42 -1.01
C TYR A 13 13.87 6.29 -0.26
N LEU A 14 13.81 5.43 0.76
CA LEU A 14 12.62 5.28 1.59
C LEU A 14 12.29 6.56 2.37
N ASN A 15 13.29 7.26 2.90
CA ASN A 15 13.10 8.58 3.50
C ASN A 15 12.47 9.56 2.51
N ARG A 16 12.96 9.59 1.26
CA ARG A 16 12.43 10.46 0.20
C ARG A 16 10.97 10.19 -0.16
N VAL A 17 10.46 8.98 0.07
CA VAL A 17 9.02 8.68 -0.11
C VAL A 17 8.17 9.62 0.74
N PHE A 18 8.64 9.92 1.96
CA PHE A 18 7.90 10.65 2.98
C PHE A 18 8.29 12.13 3.12
N ASP A 19 9.34 12.60 2.42
CA ASP A 19 9.80 14.00 2.50
C ASP A 19 8.79 15.01 1.92
N LYS A 20 8.03 14.60 0.90
CA LYS A 20 7.01 15.42 0.24
C LYS A 20 5.68 14.68 0.19
N THR A 21 5.12 14.37 1.34
CA THR A 21 3.81 13.71 1.40
C THR A 21 2.70 14.74 1.40
N VAL A 22 2.11 14.94 0.24
CA VAL A 22 0.86 15.69 0.06
C VAL A 22 -0.34 14.85 0.50
N ALA A 23 -0.18 13.53 0.54
CA ALA A 23 -1.26 12.57 0.79
C ALA A 23 -0.82 11.42 1.70
N THR A 24 -1.68 11.06 2.66
CA THR A 24 -1.41 10.04 3.69
C THR A 24 -1.40 8.61 3.15
N TYR A 25 -1.98 8.35 1.98
CA TYR A 25 -2.06 7.00 1.42
C TYR A 25 -0.71 6.28 1.31
N LYS A 26 0.41 7.01 1.15
CA LYS A 26 1.74 6.40 1.08
C LYS A 26 2.14 5.72 2.40
N TYR A 27 1.76 6.31 3.54
CA TYR A 27 2.01 5.72 4.85
C TYR A 27 1.20 4.43 5.02
N TYR A 28 -0.08 4.45 4.65
CA TYR A 28 -0.94 3.28 4.76
C TYR A 28 -0.57 2.19 3.74
N TRP A 29 -0.09 2.57 2.55
CA TRP A 29 0.46 1.62 1.59
C TRP A 29 1.67 0.88 2.17
N PHE A 30 2.62 1.62 2.72
CA PHE A 30 3.81 1.05 3.33
C PHE A 30 3.46 0.21 4.55
N LEU A 31 2.55 0.68 5.41
CA LEU A 31 2.06 -0.08 6.55
C LEU A 31 1.37 -1.37 6.11
N GLY A 32 0.57 -1.34 5.05
CA GLY A 32 -0.06 -2.52 4.46
C GLY A 32 0.94 -3.56 4.00
N ILE A 33 2.01 -3.13 3.31
CA ILE A 33 3.11 -4.02 2.91
C ILE A 33 3.80 -4.62 4.14
N LEU A 34 4.12 -3.81 5.14
CA LEU A 34 4.78 -4.28 6.37
C LEU A 34 3.91 -5.30 7.12
N ASP A 35 2.62 -5.04 7.26
CA ASP A 35 1.71 -5.95 7.93
C ASP A 35 1.64 -7.31 7.23
N LEU A 36 1.51 -7.32 5.91
CA LEU A 36 1.47 -8.56 5.13
C LEU A 36 2.82 -9.31 5.15
N CYS A 37 3.93 -8.57 5.11
CA CYS A 37 5.26 -9.16 5.18
C CYS A 37 5.57 -9.72 6.57
N VAL A 38 5.43 -8.88 7.61
CA VAL A 38 5.88 -9.22 8.97
C VAL A 38 4.92 -10.16 9.67
N LYS A 39 3.61 -9.90 9.58
CA LYS A 39 2.59 -10.73 10.27
C LYS A 39 2.28 -12.03 9.53
N HIS A 40 2.37 -12.03 8.21
CA HIS A 40 1.93 -13.16 7.38
C HIS A 40 3.05 -13.80 6.55
N GLY A 41 4.30 -13.30 6.65
CA GLY A 41 5.45 -13.84 5.92
C GLY A 41 5.34 -13.73 4.40
N LYS A 42 4.44 -12.90 3.87
CA LYS A 42 4.22 -12.78 2.43
C LYS A 42 5.31 -11.92 1.78
N THR A 43 6.05 -12.49 0.83
CA THR A 43 6.99 -11.75 -0.03
C THR A 43 6.38 -11.38 -1.38
N ARG A 44 5.39 -12.14 -1.84
CA ARG A 44 4.59 -11.85 -3.04
C ARG A 44 3.16 -11.55 -2.62
N MET A 45 2.67 -10.35 -2.98
CA MET A 45 1.40 -9.83 -2.52
C MET A 45 0.55 -9.39 -3.69
N ASN A 46 -0.74 -9.71 -3.62
CA ASN A 46 -1.73 -9.10 -4.49
C ASN A 46 -1.94 -7.64 -4.08
N VAL A 47 -2.01 -6.73 -5.05
CA VAL A 47 -2.27 -5.31 -4.78
C VAL A 47 -3.58 -5.11 -4.01
N TRP A 48 -4.60 -5.93 -4.27
CA TRP A 48 -5.85 -5.86 -3.52
C TRP A 48 -5.71 -6.25 -2.05
N ASP A 49 -4.85 -7.23 -1.71
CA ASP A 49 -4.56 -7.56 -0.30
C ASP A 49 -3.92 -6.36 0.42
N ILE A 50 -3.00 -5.65 -0.24
CA ILE A 50 -2.39 -4.44 0.31
C ILE A 50 -3.44 -3.34 0.47
N MET A 51 -4.33 -3.16 -0.52
CA MET A 51 -5.40 -2.16 -0.48
C MET A 51 -6.39 -2.42 0.66
N ILE A 52 -6.80 -3.68 0.86
CA ILE A 52 -7.66 -4.09 1.97
C ILE A 52 -6.99 -3.76 3.29
N THR A 53 -5.71 -4.10 3.45
CA THR A 53 -4.94 -3.80 4.66
C THR A 53 -4.79 -2.30 4.88
N MET A 54 -4.60 -1.49 3.81
CA MET A 54 -4.61 -0.03 3.89
C MET A 54 -5.92 0.51 4.45
N VAL A 55 -7.06 0.05 3.91
CA VAL A 55 -8.39 0.48 4.35
C VAL A 55 -8.61 0.07 5.81
N ALA A 56 -8.28 -1.17 6.18
CA ALA A 56 -8.43 -1.68 7.52
C ALA A 56 -7.59 -0.87 8.54
N ASN A 57 -6.33 -0.58 8.22
CA ASN A 57 -5.44 0.22 9.08
C ASN A 57 -5.88 1.68 9.21
N ALA A 58 -6.51 2.24 8.17
CA ALA A 58 -7.00 3.60 8.19
C ALA A 58 -8.42 3.73 8.80
N TRP A 59 -9.13 2.63 9.05
CA TRP A 59 -10.51 2.62 9.47
C TRP A 59 -10.75 3.38 10.77
N TYR A 60 -10.07 2.97 11.84
CA TYR A 60 -10.23 3.62 13.14
C TYR A 60 -9.82 5.10 13.13
N PRO A 61 -8.66 5.48 12.57
CA PRO A 61 -8.32 6.88 12.39
C PRO A 61 -9.42 7.68 11.70
N VAL A 62 -9.99 7.17 10.62
CA VAL A 62 -11.00 7.89 9.82
C VAL A 62 -12.38 7.84 10.45
N ILE A 63 -12.88 6.65 10.76
CA ILE A 63 -14.30 6.45 11.10
C ILE A 63 -14.55 6.63 12.60
N TYR A 64 -13.70 6.05 13.45
CA TYR A 64 -13.88 6.10 14.88
C TYR A 64 -13.37 7.43 15.47
N PHE A 65 -12.12 7.78 15.19
CA PHE A 65 -11.50 9.01 15.70
C PHE A 65 -11.79 10.25 14.85
N ARG A 66 -12.39 10.09 13.67
CA ARG A 66 -12.75 11.17 12.74
C ARG A 66 -11.58 12.09 12.38
N LEU A 67 -10.38 11.51 12.29
CA LEU A 67 -9.19 12.26 11.91
C LEU A 67 -9.27 12.63 10.42
N SER A 68 -9.04 13.90 10.12
CA SER A 68 -8.91 14.37 8.73
C SER A 68 -7.50 14.11 8.24
N PHE A 69 -7.37 13.56 7.04
CA PHE A 69 -6.08 13.35 6.37
C PHE A 69 -5.68 14.54 5.47
N GLY A 70 -6.46 15.62 5.50
CA GLY A 70 -6.26 16.79 4.66
C GLY A 70 -7.35 16.96 3.60
N LYS A 71 -7.19 17.93 2.71
CA LYS A 71 -8.15 18.19 1.64
C LYS A 71 -7.98 17.17 0.51
N SER A 72 -9.10 16.61 0.03
CA SER A 72 -9.16 15.70 -1.15
C SER A 72 -8.30 14.44 -1.03
N GLU A 73 -8.39 13.75 0.11
CA GLU A 73 -7.72 12.48 0.35
C GLU A 73 -8.57 11.31 -0.12
N SER A 74 -8.22 10.72 -1.26
CA SER A 74 -8.97 9.63 -1.89
C SER A 74 -9.17 8.41 -0.99
N LEU A 75 -8.21 8.10 -0.11
CA LEU A 75 -8.37 7.01 0.86
C LEU A 75 -9.43 7.34 1.90
N TYR A 76 -9.44 8.56 2.42
CA TYR A 76 -10.43 9.05 3.37
C TYR A 76 -11.84 8.99 2.78
N GLU A 77 -12.01 9.53 1.57
CA GLU A 77 -13.29 9.55 0.86
C GLU A 77 -13.81 8.14 0.56
N ALA A 78 -12.91 7.24 0.14
CA ALA A 78 -13.26 5.85 -0.12
C ALA A 78 -13.74 5.12 1.15
N ILE A 79 -13.09 5.32 2.29
CA ILE A 79 -13.45 4.70 3.58
C ILE A 79 -14.82 5.18 4.04
N TRP A 80 -15.08 6.49 4.00
CA TRP A 80 -16.39 7.05 4.35
C TRP A 80 -17.51 6.55 3.46
N ALA A 81 -17.24 6.45 2.16
CA ALA A 81 -18.21 5.94 1.21
C ALA A 81 -18.53 4.46 1.48
N LEU A 82 -17.52 3.62 1.73
CA LEU A 82 -17.72 2.21 2.08
C LEU A 82 -18.53 2.06 3.38
N GLN A 83 -18.16 2.82 4.42
CA GLN A 83 -18.88 2.79 5.69
C GLN A 83 -20.37 3.11 5.51
N LYS A 84 -20.68 4.18 4.78
CA LYS A 84 -22.06 4.64 4.57
C LYS A 84 -22.86 3.68 3.69
N GLU A 85 -22.27 3.20 2.59
CA GLU A 85 -22.97 2.38 1.59
C GLU A 85 -23.27 0.97 2.11
N TYR A 86 -22.36 0.39 2.87
CA TYR A 86 -22.50 -0.95 3.41
C TYR A 86 -22.88 -0.99 4.89
N ASN A 87 -23.20 0.16 5.50
CA ASN A 87 -23.55 0.28 6.91
C ASN A 87 -22.57 -0.44 7.85
N ILE A 88 -21.27 -0.34 7.56
CA ILE A 88 -20.24 -1.04 8.33
C ILE A 88 -20.18 -0.43 9.75
N PRO A 89 -20.24 -1.24 10.82
CA PRO A 89 -20.18 -0.73 12.18
C PRO A 89 -18.91 0.07 12.45
N ILE A 90 -19.02 1.20 13.15
CA ILE A 90 -17.88 2.07 13.46
C ILE A 90 -16.81 1.33 14.27
N ASN A 91 -17.26 0.45 15.19
CA ASN A 91 -16.43 -0.30 16.12
C ASN A 91 -16.17 -1.75 15.67
N ILE A 92 -16.33 -2.05 14.39
CA ILE A 92 -16.02 -3.37 13.83
C ILE A 92 -14.57 -3.76 14.14
N SER A 93 -14.34 -5.02 14.51
CA SER A 93 -12.96 -5.49 14.72
C SER A 93 -12.14 -5.41 13.42
N ILE A 94 -10.82 -5.21 13.53
CA ILE A 94 -9.92 -5.19 12.35
C ILE A 94 -10.03 -6.50 11.57
N ARG A 95 -10.16 -7.62 12.25
CA ARG A 95 -10.30 -8.93 11.63
C ARG A 95 -11.58 -9.02 10.81
N ASP A 96 -12.74 -8.75 11.45
CA ASP A 96 -14.04 -8.83 10.77
C ASP A 96 -14.14 -7.83 9.62
N LEU A 97 -13.55 -6.63 9.79
CA LEU A 97 -13.45 -5.64 8.73
C LEU A 97 -12.61 -6.15 7.56
N THR A 98 -11.48 -6.79 7.83
CA THR A 98 -10.61 -7.34 6.79
C THR A 98 -11.32 -8.43 6.00
N ASP A 99 -12.00 -9.36 6.69
CA ASP A 99 -12.78 -10.44 6.08
C ASP A 99 -13.93 -9.85 5.22
N LEU A 100 -14.66 -8.87 5.75
CA LEU A 100 -15.71 -8.17 5.00
C LEU A 100 -15.15 -7.43 3.76
N LEU A 101 -14.00 -6.77 3.88
CA LEU A 101 -13.39 -6.07 2.75
C LEU A 101 -12.94 -7.06 1.65
N HIS A 102 -12.47 -8.26 2.00
CA HIS A 102 -12.18 -9.30 1.02
C HIS A 102 -13.41 -9.73 0.22
N GLU A 103 -14.58 -9.78 0.84
CA GLU A 103 -15.84 -10.03 0.15
C GLU A 103 -16.26 -8.82 -0.71
N LEU A 104 -16.20 -7.62 -0.14
CA LEU A 104 -16.65 -6.39 -0.81
C LEU A 104 -15.83 -6.06 -2.05
N VAL A 105 -14.51 -6.31 -2.07
CA VAL A 105 -13.68 -6.05 -3.27
C VAL A 105 -13.99 -6.96 -4.45
N GLN A 106 -14.84 -7.98 -4.28
CA GLN A 106 -15.36 -8.74 -5.41
C GLN A 106 -16.43 -7.98 -6.19
N LYS A 107 -17.04 -6.95 -5.59
CA LYS A 107 -18.07 -6.11 -6.21
C LYS A 107 -17.44 -5.04 -7.11
N ALA A 108 -18.00 -4.86 -8.29
CA ALA A 108 -17.47 -3.94 -9.31
C ALA A 108 -17.47 -2.46 -8.86
N ASP A 109 -18.48 -2.05 -8.12
CA ASP A 109 -18.62 -0.69 -7.57
C ASP A 109 -17.54 -0.39 -6.51
N VAL A 110 -17.24 -1.33 -5.62
CA VAL A 110 -16.16 -1.21 -4.63
C VAL A 110 -14.81 -1.13 -5.33
N ARG A 111 -14.55 -2.00 -6.31
CA ARG A 111 -13.32 -1.92 -7.12
C ARG A 111 -13.18 -0.59 -7.82
N LYS A 112 -14.25 -0.08 -8.44
CA LYS A 112 -14.25 1.23 -9.10
C LYS A 112 -13.89 2.36 -8.13
N ARG A 113 -14.41 2.33 -6.92
CA ARG A 113 -14.15 3.32 -5.86
C ARG A 113 -12.68 3.32 -5.41
N LEU A 114 -12.08 2.15 -5.28
CA LEU A 114 -10.69 1.99 -4.87
C LEU A 114 -9.69 2.07 -6.05
N ASN A 115 -10.19 2.09 -7.30
CA ASN A 115 -9.36 2.01 -8.49
C ASN A 115 -8.30 3.13 -8.59
N PHE A 116 -8.65 4.35 -8.17
CA PHE A 116 -7.69 5.45 -8.18
C PHE A 116 -6.45 5.14 -7.34
N LEU A 117 -6.63 4.54 -6.16
CA LEU A 117 -5.52 4.15 -5.29
C LEU A 117 -4.69 3.03 -5.93
N GLN A 118 -5.35 1.98 -6.44
CA GLN A 118 -4.68 0.87 -7.11
C GLN A 118 -3.85 1.32 -8.31
N MET A 119 -4.39 2.22 -9.11
CA MET A 119 -3.73 2.68 -10.35
C MET A 119 -2.60 3.68 -10.09
N ASN A 120 -2.51 4.26 -8.91
CA ASN A 120 -1.54 5.32 -8.66
C ASN A 120 -0.52 4.98 -7.57
N VAL A 121 -0.98 4.40 -6.45
CA VAL A 121 -0.15 4.28 -5.26
C VAL A 121 1.07 3.39 -5.46
N PRO A 122 0.95 2.19 -6.07
CA PRO A 122 2.09 1.29 -6.26
C PRO A 122 3.24 1.94 -7.05
N PHE A 123 2.89 2.71 -8.09
CA PHE A 123 3.87 3.37 -8.95
C PHE A 123 4.47 4.61 -8.28
N ARG A 124 3.62 5.47 -7.71
CA ARG A 124 4.06 6.70 -7.04
C ARG A 124 4.92 6.45 -5.82
N PHE A 125 4.74 5.31 -5.17
CA PHE A 125 5.57 4.91 -4.04
C PHE A 125 7.01 4.60 -4.47
N LEU A 126 7.22 4.00 -5.66
CA LEU A 126 8.53 3.66 -6.19
C LEU A 126 9.31 4.83 -6.81
N ARG A 127 8.68 5.98 -7.06
CA ARG A 127 9.33 7.14 -7.70
C ARG A 127 10.66 7.59 -7.09
N PRO A 128 10.88 7.53 -5.77
CA PRO A 128 12.18 7.88 -5.23
C PRO A 128 13.34 7.02 -5.70
N TRP A 129 13.08 5.75 -6.05
CA TRP A 129 14.07 4.81 -6.60
C TRP A 129 14.12 4.87 -8.13
N ILE A 130 12.94 4.98 -8.75
CA ILE A 130 12.76 4.91 -10.19
C ILE A 130 12.21 6.26 -10.64
N ASP A 131 13.14 7.15 -11.07
CA ASP A 131 12.80 8.52 -11.46
C ASP A 131 12.12 8.52 -12.85
N THR A 132 10.82 8.27 -12.85
CA THR A 132 9.96 8.35 -14.03
C THR A 132 8.52 8.64 -13.64
N SER A 133 7.78 9.33 -14.51
CA SER A 133 6.33 9.49 -14.39
C SER A 133 5.54 8.45 -15.19
N ASP A 134 6.22 7.65 -16.02
CA ASP A 134 5.62 6.60 -16.84
C ASP A 134 5.52 5.30 -16.05
N ASP A 135 4.28 4.86 -15.80
CA ASP A 135 3.99 3.64 -15.04
C ASP A 135 4.52 2.37 -15.75
N ARG A 136 4.56 2.35 -17.09
CA ARG A 136 5.11 1.21 -17.85
C ARG A 136 6.62 1.09 -17.62
N GLN A 137 7.33 2.21 -17.67
CA GLN A 137 8.76 2.23 -17.34
C GLN A 137 9.00 1.85 -15.89
N THR A 138 8.13 2.29 -14.95
CA THR A 138 8.22 1.88 -13.55
C THR A 138 8.14 0.36 -13.42
N VAL A 139 7.20 -0.30 -14.11
CA VAL A 139 7.09 -1.76 -14.12
C VAL A 139 8.39 -2.39 -14.63
N VAL A 140 8.86 -1.99 -15.81
CA VAL A 140 10.05 -2.58 -16.43
C VAL A 140 11.29 -2.42 -15.55
N ARG A 141 11.55 -1.20 -15.05
CA ARG A 141 12.73 -0.89 -14.24
C ARG A 141 12.67 -1.52 -12.85
N SER A 142 11.47 -1.74 -12.30
CA SER A 142 11.31 -2.45 -11.03
C SER A 142 11.73 -3.92 -11.11
N GLN A 143 11.68 -4.56 -12.30
CA GLN A 143 12.07 -5.98 -12.44
C GLN A 143 13.52 -6.24 -12.05
N SER A 144 14.42 -5.29 -12.29
CA SER A 144 15.83 -5.37 -11.91
C SER A 144 16.10 -4.84 -10.49
N PHE A 145 15.07 -4.51 -9.71
CA PHE A 145 15.20 -3.80 -8.43
C PHE A 145 16.09 -2.55 -8.53
N GLU A 146 15.88 -1.76 -9.57
CA GLU A 146 16.68 -0.57 -9.83
C GLU A 146 16.85 0.31 -8.58
N ASN A 147 18.09 0.74 -8.34
CA ASN A 147 18.49 1.48 -7.14
C ASN A 147 18.11 0.81 -5.81
N GLY A 148 17.88 -0.51 -5.81
CA GLY A 148 17.43 -1.24 -4.64
C GLY A 148 16.00 -0.92 -4.25
N CYS A 149 15.09 -0.71 -5.21
CA CYS A 149 13.69 -0.41 -4.92
C CYS A 149 13.05 -1.52 -4.07
N LEU A 150 12.07 -1.11 -3.27
CA LEU A 150 11.49 -1.96 -2.23
C LEU A 150 10.80 -3.20 -2.79
N TYR A 151 10.19 -3.08 -3.98
CA TYR A 151 9.46 -4.16 -4.62
C TYR A 151 9.48 -4.03 -6.14
N LYS A 152 9.19 -5.12 -6.82
CA LYS A 152 8.88 -5.14 -8.26
C LYS A 152 7.37 -5.28 -8.49
N LEU A 153 6.89 -4.70 -9.56
CA LEU A 153 5.49 -4.77 -9.99
C LEU A 153 5.34 -5.82 -11.08
N GLU A 154 4.56 -6.85 -10.84
CA GLU A 154 4.21 -7.86 -11.84
C GLU A 154 2.78 -7.63 -12.30
N LYS A 155 2.56 -7.54 -13.62
CA LYS A 155 1.20 -7.54 -14.22
C LYS A 155 0.86 -8.96 -14.66
N HIS A 156 -0.13 -9.56 -14.06
CA HIS A 156 -0.85 -10.70 -14.62
C HIS A 156 -2.25 -10.25 -15.02
N GLU A 157 -2.72 -10.65 -16.17
CA GLU A 157 -3.90 -10.23 -16.96
C GLU A 157 -5.04 -9.45 -16.26
N ALA A 158 -5.35 -9.73 -15.01
CA ALA A 158 -6.37 -9.02 -14.22
C ALA A 158 -5.91 -8.57 -12.83
N VAL A 159 -4.69 -8.89 -12.41
CA VAL A 159 -4.23 -8.67 -11.03
C VAL A 159 -2.78 -8.21 -11.04
N SER A 160 -2.50 -7.11 -10.32
CA SER A 160 -1.14 -6.64 -10.09
C SER A 160 -0.59 -7.27 -8.82
N TYR A 161 0.65 -7.72 -8.86
CA TYR A 161 1.38 -8.25 -7.71
C TYR A 161 2.57 -7.36 -7.38
N THR A 162 2.85 -7.25 -6.09
CA THR A 162 4.05 -6.64 -5.57
C THR A 162 4.93 -7.75 -5.00
N HIS A 163 6.17 -7.83 -5.46
CA HIS A 163 7.14 -8.78 -4.94
C HIS A 163 8.24 -8.04 -4.20
N LEU A 164 8.32 -8.25 -2.90
CA LEU A 164 9.34 -7.62 -2.06
C LEU A 164 10.71 -8.18 -2.39
N ARG A 165 11.72 -7.32 -2.30
CA ARG A 165 13.11 -7.74 -2.32
C ARG A 165 13.36 -8.58 -1.07
N ALA A 166 13.45 -9.91 -1.24
CA ALA A 166 13.96 -10.77 -0.19
C ALA A 166 15.46 -10.42 0.01
N HIS A 167 15.86 -10.07 1.22
CA HIS A 167 17.27 -10.11 1.57
C HIS A 167 17.63 -11.59 1.68
N GLU A 168 18.40 -12.07 0.71
CA GLU A 168 19.22 -13.25 0.91
C GLU A 168 20.25 -12.89 1.99
N THR A 169 19.87 -13.04 3.24
CA THR A 169 20.83 -13.23 4.30
C THR A 169 21.30 -14.68 4.16
N GLU A 170 22.28 -14.92 3.32
CA GLU A 170 23.13 -16.08 3.51
C GLU A 170 23.82 -15.91 4.86
N LEU A 171 23.20 -16.46 5.90
CA LEU A 171 23.88 -16.82 7.12
C LEU A 171 24.76 -18.02 6.77
N HIS A 172 25.97 -17.75 6.29
CA HIS A 172 27.05 -18.72 6.36
C HIS A 172 27.40 -18.89 7.83
N LEU A 173 26.89 -19.97 8.43
CA LEU A 173 27.41 -20.55 9.65
C LEU A 173 28.66 -21.34 9.33
#